data_a8e4ec9695ccb074298de92c8b05c57f
#
_entry.id   a8e4ec9695ccb074298de92c8b05c57f
#
_cell.length_a   1.000
_cell.length_b   1.000
_cell.length_c   1.000
_cell.angle_alpha   90.00
_cell.angle_beta   90.00
_cell.angle_gamma   90.00
#
_symmetry.space_group_name_H-M   'P 1'
#
loop_
_entity.id
_entity.type
_entity.pdbx_description
1 polymer ?
#
loop_
_entity_poly.entity_id
_entity_poly.type
_entity_poly.pdbx_seq_one_letter_code
_entity_poly.pdbx_strand_id
1 'polypeptide(L)'
;MGAPKESMHFQAEVTKLLHLMIHSLYSNKEIFLRELISNASDACDKLRFEALNNDALFEGDTDLKIRVSFDKAARTVTISDNGIGMSRDEVISHLGTIAKSGTREFFSQLSGDQAKDANLIGQFGVGFYSGFIVAKQISVVTRRAGSAEAVRWESVGEGEFTVEAAQIGRAHV
;
A
#
# COMPACT_ATOMS: atom_id res chain seq x y z
N MET A 1 -24.69 -4.50 3.24
CA MET A 1 -23.92 -5.73 2.99
C MET A 1 -22.89 -5.46 1.92
N GLY A 2 -21.68 -5.90 2.13
CA GLY A 2 -20.60 -5.69 1.19
C GLY A 2 -20.43 -6.87 0.24
N ALA A 3 -19.49 -6.70 -0.71
CA ALA A 3 -19.13 -7.77 -1.62
C ALA A 3 -18.54 -8.97 -0.85
N PRO A 4 -18.74 -10.19 -1.32
CA PRO A 4 -18.12 -11.36 -0.71
C PRO A 4 -16.59 -11.30 -0.84
N LYS A 5 -15.92 -12.07 -0.01
CA LYS A 5 -14.46 -12.19 -0.09
C LYS A 5 -14.07 -12.89 -1.38
N GLU A 6 -13.18 -12.28 -2.11
CA GLU A 6 -12.67 -12.83 -3.37
C GLU A 6 -11.17 -13.05 -3.27
N SER A 7 -10.71 -14.16 -3.85
CA SER A 7 -9.30 -14.48 -3.97
C SER A 7 -8.85 -14.18 -5.40
N MET A 8 -7.75 -13.45 -5.52
CA MET A 8 -7.21 -13.03 -6.81
C MET A 8 -5.71 -13.32 -6.85
N HIS A 9 -5.20 -13.48 -8.07
CA HIS A 9 -3.78 -13.71 -8.27
C HIS A 9 -3.07 -12.43 -8.64
N PHE A 10 -1.86 -12.25 -8.11
CA PHE A 10 -0.98 -11.22 -8.61
C PHE A 10 -0.60 -11.51 -10.06
N GLN A 11 -0.33 -10.46 -10.81
CA GLN A 11 0.32 -10.65 -12.11
C GLN A 11 1.69 -11.31 -11.91
N ALA A 12 2.14 -12.05 -12.91
CA ALA A 12 3.42 -12.78 -12.84
C ALA A 12 4.60 -11.87 -12.51
N GLU A 13 4.59 -10.65 -13.04
CA GLU A 13 5.62 -9.64 -12.78
C GLU A 13 5.64 -9.23 -11.31
N VAL A 14 4.47 -9.12 -10.67
CA VAL A 14 4.39 -8.76 -9.25
C VAL A 14 5.00 -9.84 -8.38
N THR A 15 4.69 -11.11 -8.65
CA THR A 15 5.27 -12.24 -7.92
C THR A 15 6.79 -12.25 -8.03
N LYS A 16 7.30 -12.05 -9.23
CA LYS A 16 8.74 -11.97 -9.48
C LYS A 16 9.37 -10.79 -8.75
N LEU A 17 8.70 -9.64 -8.74
CA LEU A 17 9.17 -8.47 -8.03
C LEU A 17 9.27 -8.72 -6.53
N LEU A 18 8.25 -9.36 -5.93
CA LEU A 18 8.24 -9.67 -4.50
C LEU A 18 9.47 -10.52 -4.12
N HIS A 19 9.78 -11.54 -4.92
CA HIS A 19 10.97 -12.36 -4.68
C HIS A 19 12.26 -11.54 -4.73
N LEU A 20 12.39 -10.68 -5.74
CA LEU A 20 13.58 -9.84 -5.89
C LEU A 20 13.73 -8.85 -4.73
N MET A 21 12.63 -8.22 -4.31
CA MET A 21 12.66 -7.26 -3.21
C MET A 21 13.07 -7.93 -1.90
N ILE A 22 12.51 -9.09 -1.60
CA ILE A 22 12.84 -9.83 -0.38
C ILE A 22 14.34 -10.16 -0.34
N HIS A 23 14.90 -10.61 -1.46
CA HIS A 23 16.32 -10.94 -1.53
C HIS A 23 17.24 -9.72 -1.51
N SER A 24 16.89 -8.68 -2.27
CA SER A 24 17.75 -7.50 -2.43
C SER A 24 17.78 -6.61 -1.21
N LEU A 25 16.69 -6.53 -0.45
CA LEU A 25 16.54 -5.55 0.63
C LEU A 25 16.56 -6.18 2.02
N TYR A 26 16.89 -7.45 2.12
CA TYR A 26 16.84 -8.18 3.38
C TYR A 26 17.61 -7.51 4.52
N SER A 27 18.74 -6.86 4.21
CA SER A 27 19.57 -6.17 5.22
C SER A 27 19.08 -4.77 5.59
N ASN A 28 18.23 -4.16 4.76
CA ASN A 28 17.69 -2.81 4.97
C ASN A 28 16.20 -2.85 5.24
N LYS A 29 15.82 -3.56 6.28
CA LYS A 29 14.41 -3.81 6.59
C LYS A 29 13.62 -2.55 6.87
N GLU A 30 14.25 -1.51 7.42
CA GLU A 30 13.60 -0.23 7.74
C GLU A 30 13.05 0.50 6.52
N ILE A 31 13.44 0.10 5.32
CA ILE A 31 12.91 0.68 4.08
C ILE A 31 11.39 0.54 4.01
N PHE A 32 10.83 -0.56 4.53
CA PHE A 32 9.39 -0.74 4.49
C PHE A 32 8.64 0.41 5.18
N LEU A 33 9.14 0.86 6.31
CA LEU A 33 8.50 1.93 7.07
C LEU A 33 8.56 3.25 6.32
N ARG A 34 9.72 3.58 5.77
CA ARG A 34 9.89 4.79 4.97
C ARG A 34 8.93 4.81 3.77
N GLU A 35 8.82 3.70 3.07
CA GLU A 35 7.96 3.61 1.90
C GLU A 35 6.47 3.71 2.25
N LEU A 36 6.05 3.06 3.33
CA LEU A 36 4.65 3.14 3.75
C LEU A 36 4.28 4.53 4.29
N ILE A 37 5.18 5.20 5.00
CA ILE A 37 4.96 6.58 5.44
C ILE A 37 4.89 7.51 4.23
N SER A 38 5.75 7.31 3.25
CA SER A 38 5.72 8.10 2.01
C SER A 38 4.38 7.93 1.27
N ASN A 39 3.88 6.70 1.19
CA ASN A 39 2.57 6.43 0.57
C ASN A 39 1.45 7.11 1.33
N ALA A 40 1.49 7.09 2.66
CA ALA A 40 0.51 7.76 3.51
C ALA A 40 0.55 9.28 3.31
N SER A 41 1.75 9.85 3.21
CA SER A 41 1.94 11.27 2.93
C SER A 41 1.34 11.66 1.58
N ASP A 42 1.58 10.84 0.56
CA ASP A 42 1.02 11.07 -0.78
C ASP A 42 -0.51 11.01 -0.76
N ALA A 43 -1.09 10.11 0.01
CA ALA A 43 -2.54 10.02 0.16
C ALA A 43 -3.12 11.28 0.81
N CYS A 44 -2.44 11.83 1.79
CA CYS A 44 -2.84 13.10 2.42
C CYS A 44 -2.73 14.27 1.46
N ASP A 45 -1.65 14.34 0.69
CA ASP A 45 -1.45 15.39 -0.31
C ASP A 45 -2.50 15.30 -1.41
N LYS A 46 -2.85 14.11 -1.85
CA LYS A 46 -3.87 13.90 -2.86
C LYS A 46 -5.25 14.34 -2.37
N LEU A 47 -5.60 14.04 -1.12
CA LEU A 47 -6.85 14.53 -0.54
C LEU A 47 -6.86 16.06 -0.49
N ARG A 48 -5.77 16.66 -0.04
CA ARG A 48 -5.67 18.12 0.05
C ARG A 48 -5.86 18.76 -1.33
N PHE A 49 -5.26 18.17 -2.35
CA PHE A 49 -5.38 18.66 -3.72
C PHE A 49 -6.81 18.52 -4.25
N GLU A 50 -7.43 17.34 -4.10
CA GLU A 50 -8.80 17.13 -4.60
C GLU A 50 -9.82 17.96 -3.82
N ALA A 51 -9.57 18.22 -2.55
CA ALA A 51 -10.45 19.01 -1.70
C ALA A 51 -10.47 20.51 -2.07
N LEU A 52 -9.49 20.98 -2.86
CA LEU A 52 -9.50 22.37 -3.35
C LEU A 52 -10.78 22.69 -4.11
N ASN A 53 -11.34 21.71 -4.82
CA ASN A 53 -12.57 21.86 -5.58
C ASN A 53 -13.80 21.22 -4.91
N ASN A 54 -13.59 20.50 -3.80
CA ASN A 54 -14.66 19.80 -3.10
C ASN A 54 -14.23 19.54 -1.66
N ASP A 55 -14.42 20.52 -0.79
CA ASP A 55 -14.01 20.42 0.60
C ASP A 55 -14.83 19.41 1.41
N ALA A 56 -15.95 18.94 0.89
CA ALA A 56 -16.74 17.87 1.50
C ALA A 56 -15.94 16.56 1.58
N LEU A 57 -14.89 16.40 0.76
CA LEU A 57 -14.01 15.23 0.82
C LEU A 57 -13.29 15.09 2.15
N PHE A 58 -13.09 16.18 2.87
CA PHE A 58 -12.50 16.09 4.22
C PHE A 58 -13.43 15.41 5.24
N GLU A 59 -14.72 15.31 4.94
CA GLU A 59 -15.71 14.69 5.82
C GLU A 59 -15.67 15.29 7.25
N GLY A 60 -15.47 16.60 7.32
CA GLY A 60 -15.45 17.33 8.57
C GLY A 60 -14.12 17.30 9.33
N ASP A 61 -13.11 16.59 8.84
CA ASP A 61 -11.81 16.50 9.48
C ASP A 61 -10.71 16.99 8.54
N THR A 62 -10.28 18.25 8.76
CA THR A 62 -9.23 18.88 7.97
C THR A 62 -7.83 18.66 8.55
N ASP A 63 -7.74 18.00 9.70
CA ASP A 63 -6.46 17.71 10.36
C ASP A 63 -5.88 16.42 9.81
N LEU A 64 -5.14 16.52 8.72
CA LEU A 64 -4.50 15.36 8.07
C LEU A 64 -3.34 14.86 8.92
N LYS A 65 -3.30 13.55 9.14
CA LYS A 65 -2.29 12.96 10.00
C LYS A 65 -1.92 11.56 9.56
N ILE A 66 -0.71 11.17 9.93
CA ILE A 66 -0.19 9.82 9.78
C ILE A 66 0.14 9.31 11.17
N ARG A 67 -0.26 8.09 11.47
CA ARG A 67 0.05 7.44 12.75
C ARG A 67 0.81 6.16 12.50
N VAL A 68 1.82 5.93 13.33
CA VAL A 68 2.56 4.67 13.35
C VAL A 68 2.45 4.09 14.76
N SER A 69 2.03 2.85 14.84
CA SER A 69 1.91 2.15 16.11
C SER A 69 2.39 0.71 15.97
N PHE A 70 2.68 0.09 17.10
CA PHE A 70 3.07 -1.31 17.12
C PHE A 70 2.49 -2.00 18.34
N ASP A 71 2.30 -3.31 18.23
CA ASP A 71 1.88 -4.18 19.32
C ASP A 71 2.86 -5.34 19.42
N LYS A 72 3.65 -5.35 20.47
CA LYS A 72 4.68 -6.37 20.68
C LYS A 72 4.07 -7.76 20.89
N ALA A 73 2.97 -7.86 21.62
CA ALA A 73 2.33 -9.13 21.90
C ALA A 73 1.75 -9.75 20.63
N ALA A 74 1.05 -8.95 19.82
CA ALA A 74 0.49 -9.39 18.55
C ALA A 74 1.54 -9.44 17.43
N ARG A 75 2.70 -8.83 17.63
CA ARG A 75 3.78 -8.71 16.63
C ARG A 75 3.31 -8.03 15.37
N THR A 76 2.66 -6.88 15.55
CA THR A 76 2.13 -6.08 14.44
C THR A 76 2.70 -4.68 14.45
N VAL A 77 2.79 -4.08 13.25
CA VAL A 77 3.06 -2.67 13.04
C VAL A 77 1.92 -2.14 12.19
N THR A 78 1.39 -0.99 12.57
CA THR A 78 0.27 -0.35 11.86
C THR A 78 0.67 1.05 11.44
N ILE A 79 0.49 1.35 10.16
CA ILE A 79 0.62 2.68 9.61
C ILE A 79 -0.76 3.11 9.13
N SER A 80 -1.28 4.21 9.64
CA SER A 80 -2.60 4.70 9.26
C SER A 80 -2.54 6.17 8.86
N ASP A 81 -3.44 6.55 7.95
CA ASP A 81 -3.60 7.93 7.52
C ASP A 81 -5.08 8.23 7.30
N ASN A 82 -5.41 9.50 7.29
CA ASN A 82 -6.73 9.99 6.93
C ASN A 82 -6.73 10.74 5.59
N GLY A 83 -5.90 10.27 4.66
CA GLY A 83 -5.83 10.80 3.30
C GLY A 83 -6.96 10.35 2.41
N ILE A 84 -6.69 10.34 1.09
CA ILE A 84 -7.74 10.11 0.07
C ILE A 84 -8.36 8.71 0.12
N GLY A 85 -7.60 7.71 0.55
CA GLY A 85 -8.05 6.33 0.52
C GLY A 85 -8.16 5.78 -0.89
N MET A 86 -8.68 4.56 -0.98
CA MET A 86 -8.83 3.86 -2.26
C MET A 86 -10.20 3.19 -2.33
N SER A 87 -10.78 3.17 -3.52
CA SER A 87 -11.93 2.35 -3.84
C SER A 87 -11.50 0.89 -4.04
N ARG A 88 -12.48 -0.02 -4.11
CA ARG A 88 -12.19 -1.44 -4.37
C ARG A 88 -11.39 -1.63 -5.66
N ASP A 89 -11.81 -0.97 -6.74
CA ASP A 89 -11.12 -1.10 -8.03
C ASP A 89 -9.71 -0.52 -7.97
N GLU A 90 -9.53 0.59 -7.26
CA GLU A 90 -8.20 1.16 -7.05
C GLU A 90 -7.29 0.24 -6.23
N VAL A 91 -7.82 -0.40 -5.20
CA VAL A 91 -7.06 -1.37 -4.39
C VAL A 91 -6.58 -2.52 -5.27
N ILE A 92 -7.46 -3.10 -6.07
CA ILE A 92 -7.11 -4.21 -6.96
C ILE A 92 -6.05 -3.77 -7.97
N SER A 93 -6.23 -2.59 -8.56
CA SER A 93 -5.32 -2.06 -9.56
C SER A 93 -3.97 -1.70 -8.97
N HIS A 94 -3.95 -0.96 -7.85
CA HIS A 94 -2.71 -0.41 -7.28
C HIS A 94 -1.93 -1.42 -6.46
N LEU A 95 -2.60 -2.32 -5.74
CA LEU A 95 -1.93 -3.29 -4.88
C LEU A 95 -1.74 -4.64 -5.53
N GLY A 96 -2.49 -4.94 -6.58
CA GLY A 96 -2.41 -6.20 -7.30
C GLY A 96 -1.58 -6.15 -8.57
N THR A 97 -1.20 -4.95 -9.03
CA THR A 97 -0.46 -4.77 -10.27
C THR A 97 0.63 -3.72 -10.11
N ILE A 98 1.63 -3.79 -10.97
CA ILE A 98 2.67 -2.76 -11.07
C ILE A 98 2.36 -1.91 -12.30
N ALA A 99 2.73 -0.63 -12.29
CA ALA A 99 2.62 0.21 -13.47
C ALA A 99 3.30 -0.45 -14.66
N LYS A 100 2.52 -0.75 -15.69
CA LYS A 100 2.93 -1.63 -16.80
C LYS A 100 4.18 -1.17 -17.53
N SER A 101 4.36 0.14 -17.66
CA SER A 101 5.48 0.70 -18.42
C SER A 101 6.81 0.69 -17.66
N GLY A 102 6.77 0.58 -16.33
CA GLY A 102 7.97 0.67 -15.51
C GLY A 102 8.56 -0.66 -15.08
N THR A 103 7.78 -1.75 -15.14
CA THR A 103 8.19 -3.04 -14.56
C THR A 103 9.45 -3.61 -15.20
N ARG A 104 9.48 -3.65 -16.55
CA ARG A 104 10.62 -4.19 -17.28
C ARG A 104 11.88 -3.37 -17.03
N GLU A 105 11.75 -2.06 -17.06
CA GLU A 105 12.86 -1.16 -16.79
C GLU A 105 13.36 -1.30 -15.36
N PHE A 106 12.44 -1.41 -14.39
CA PHE A 106 12.79 -1.65 -13.00
C PHE A 106 13.63 -2.92 -12.86
N PHE A 107 13.19 -4.03 -13.43
CA PHE A 107 13.93 -5.29 -13.38
C PHE A 107 15.31 -5.17 -14.01
N SER A 108 15.43 -4.45 -15.13
CA SER A 108 16.71 -4.30 -15.82
C SER A 108 17.73 -3.48 -15.04
N GLN A 109 17.27 -2.59 -14.16
CA GLN A 109 18.14 -1.72 -13.37
C GLN A 109 18.50 -2.29 -11.99
N LEU A 110 17.86 -3.37 -11.57
CA LEU A 110 18.21 -4.01 -10.30
C LEU A 110 19.63 -4.54 -10.35
N SER A 111 20.43 -4.13 -9.38
CA SER A 111 21.87 -4.41 -9.37
C SER A 111 22.32 -5.31 -8.22
N GLY A 112 21.45 -5.53 -7.23
CA GLY A 112 21.83 -6.16 -5.98
C GLY A 112 22.49 -5.20 -5.00
N ASP A 113 22.76 -3.96 -5.39
CA ASP A 113 23.22 -2.90 -4.50
C ASP A 113 22.02 -2.33 -3.75
N GLN A 114 21.99 -2.53 -2.45
CA GLN A 114 20.81 -2.19 -1.63
C GLN A 114 20.45 -0.71 -1.68
N ALA A 115 21.42 0.19 -1.70
CA ALA A 115 21.14 1.62 -1.72
C ALA A 115 20.52 2.05 -3.06
N LYS A 116 21.05 1.54 -4.17
CA LYS A 116 20.51 1.83 -5.51
C LYS A 116 19.15 1.21 -5.69
N ASP A 117 18.96 -0.04 -5.27
CA ASP A 117 17.69 -0.74 -5.41
C ASP A 117 16.61 -0.08 -4.55
N ALA A 118 16.95 0.42 -3.36
CA ALA A 118 16.01 1.17 -2.54
C ALA A 118 15.52 2.45 -3.22
N ASN A 119 16.41 3.17 -3.89
CA ASN A 119 16.02 4.37 -4.66
C ASN A 119 15.11 4.00 -5.83
N LEU A 120 15.39 2.89 -6.51
CA LEU A 120 14.56 2.41 -7.60
C LEU A 120 13.14 2.06 -7.13
N ILE A 121 12.99 1.48 -5.96
CA ILE A 121 11.69 1.14 -5.40
C ILE A 121 10.80 2.37 -5.28
N GLY A 122 11.32 3.46 -4.71
CA GLY A 122 10.58 4.71 -4.61
C GLY A 122 10.30 5.31 -5.98
N GLN A 123 11.28 5.30 -6.88
CA GLN A 123 11.16 5.86 -8.22
C GLN A 123 10.08 5.17 -9.06
N PHE A 124 9.95 3.84 -8.96
CA PHE A 124 8.98 3.07 -9.74
C PHE A 124 7.65 2.82 -9.00
N GLY A 125 7.47 3.37 -7.80
CA GLY A 125 6.20 3.30 -7.08
C GLY A 125 5.82 1.91 -6.58
N VAL A 126 6.80 1.05 -6.32
CA VAL A 126 6.58 -0.32 -5.86
C VAL A 126 6.88 -0.49 -4.37
N GLY A 127 7.01 0.61 -3.64
CA GLY A 127 7.42 0.62 -2.24
C GLY A 127 6.49 -0.13 -1.30
N PHE A 128 5.20 -0.21 -1.64
CA PHE A 128 4.24 -0.95 -0.83
C PHE A 128 4.69 -2.39 -0.57
N TYR A 129 5.26 -3.05 -1.58
CA TYR A 129 5.66 -4.45 -1.48
C TYR A 129 6.84 -4.67 -0.54
N SER A 130 7.56 -3.60 -0.18
CA SER A 130 8.66 -3.71 0.79
C SER A 130 8.19 -4.19 2.16
N GLY A 131 6.89 -4.03 2.47
CA GLY A 131 6.31 -4.55 3.71
C GLY A 131 6.50 -6.06 3.87
N PHE A 132 6.55 -6.80 2.78
CA PHE A 132 6.76 -8.25 2.83
C PHE A 132 8.18 -8.66 3.23
N ILE A 133 9.12 -7.72 3.27
CA ILE A 133 10.47 -7.98 3.80
C ILE A 133 10.40 -8.30 5.30
N VAL A 134 9.47 -7.66 6.02
CA VAL A 134 9.35 -7.79 7.48
C VAL A 134 8.10 -8.56 7.91
N ALA A 135 7.04 -8.54 7.11
CA ALA A 135 5.73 -9.08 7.48
C ALA A 135 5.45 -10.40 6.77
N LYS A 136 4.87 -11.34 7.51
CA LYS A 136 4.35 -12.58 6.92
C LYS A 136 3.04 -12.33 6.19
N GLN A 137 2.27 -11.36 6.66
CA GLN A 137 0.99 -11.00 6.09
C GLN A 137 0.82 -9.49 6.16
N ILE A 138 0.25 -8.91 5.12
CA ILE A 138 -0.13 -7.51 5.09
C ILE A 138 -1.63 -7.42 4.91
N SER A 139 -2.28 -6.63 5.78
CA SER A 139 -3.69 -6.29 5.67
C SER A 139 -3.81 -4.79 5.45
N VAL A 140 -4.58 -4.39 4.45
CA VAL A 140 -4.88 -2.99 4.17
C VAL A 140 -6.39 -2.81 4.29
N VAL A 141 -6.83 -1.89 5.14
CA VAL A 141 -8.24 -1.53 5.24
C VAL A 141 -8.36 -0.07 4.84
N THR A 142 -9.15 0.21 3.83
CA THR A 142 -9.20 1.53 3.21
C THR A 142 -10.59 1.89 2.72
N ARG A 143 -10.86 3.18 2.66
CA ARG A 143 -12.09 3.74 2.13
C ARG A 143 -11.76 5.03 1.40
N ARG A 144 -12.22 5.16 0.17
CA ARG A 144 -12.02 6.41 -0.56
C ARG A 144 -12.85 7.53 0.05
N ALA A 145 -12.25 8.70 0.21
CA ALA A 145 -12.93 9.88 0.73
C ALA A 145 -14.18 10.18 -0.13
N GLY A 146 -15.29 10.45 0.53
CA GLY A 146 -16.57 10.69 -0.13
C GLY A 146 -17.35 9.42 -0.49
N SER A 147 -16.79 8.24 -0.32
CA SER A 147 -17.45 6.97 -0.57
C SER A 147 -17.84 6.30 0.75
N ALA A 148 -18.95 5.56 0.75
CA ALA A 148 -19.36 4.77 1.91
C ALA A 148 -18.73 3.38 1.94
N GLU A 149 -18.15 2.93 0.83
CA GLU A 149 -17.60 1.58 0.71
C GLU A 149 -16.16 1.50 1.20
N ALA A 150 -15.93 0.63 2.18
CA ALA A 150 -14.61 0.28 2.66
C ALA A 150 -14.24 -1.13 2.21
N VAL A 151 -12.96 -1.38 2.01
CA VAL A 151 -12.46 -2.67 1.56
C VAL A 151 -11.30 -3.12 2.43
N ARG A 152 -11.16 -4.44 2.57
CA ARG A 152 -10.00 -5.08 3.17
C ARG A 152 -9.26 -5.89 2.12
N TRP A 153 -8.00 -5.60 1.96
CA TRP A 153 -7.06 -6.34 1.12
C TRP A 153 -6.09 -7.08 2.01
N GLU A 154 -5.84 -8.34 1.73
CA GLU A 154 -4.86 -9.12 2.49
C GLU A 154 -4.04 -10.00 1.56
N SER A 155 -2.77 -10.19 1.90
CA SER A 155 -1.88 -11.11 1.19
C SER A 155 -0.75 -11.57 2.09
N VAL A 156 -0.28 -12.79 1.83
CA VAL A 156 0.97 -13.30 2.40
C VAL A 156 2.14 -13.16 1.43
N GLY A 157 1.93 -12.53 0.28
CA GLY A 157 2.99 -12.26 -0.70
C GLY A 157 3.37 -13.47 -1.56
N GLU A 158 2.50 -14.46 -1.66
CA GLU A 158 2.79 -15.72 -2.36
C GLU A 158 1.89 -15.96 -3.57
N GLY A 159 1.78 -14.96 -4.43
CA GLY A 159 1.09 -15.11 -5.71
C GLY A 159 -0.38 -14.74 -5.70
N GLU A 160 -1.02 -14.57 -4.54
CA GLU A 160 -2.43 -14.19 -4.49
C GLU A 160 -2.73 -13.22 -3.36
N PHE A 161 -3.86 -12.57 -3.47
CA PHE A 161 -4.41 -11.68 -2.45
C PHE A 161 -5.93 -11.84 -2.37
N THR A 162 -6.52 -11.40 -1.27
CA THR A 162 -7.96 -11.43 -1.10
C THR A 162 -8.50 -10.01 -0.93
N VAL A 163 -9.72 -9.79 -1.39
CA VAL A 163 -10.43 -8.52 -1.26
C VAL A 163 -11.83 -8.80 -0.73
N GLU A 164 -12.24 -8.08 0.30
CA GLU A 164 -13.58 -8.20 0.86
C GLU A 164 -14.08 -6.83 1.33
N ALA A 165 -15.36 -6.72 1.56
CA ALA A 165 -15.93 -5.52 2.14
C ALA A 165 -15.52 -5.37 3.60
N ALA A 166 -15.35 -4.14 4.05
CA ALA A 166 -15.01 -3.80 5.42
C ALA A 166 -15.88 -2.63 5.89
N GLN A 167 -15.84 -2.35 7.18
CA GLN A 167 -16.50 -1.18 7.74
C GLN A 167 -15.48 -0.38 8.52
N ILE A 168 -15.17 0.83 8.03
CA ILE A 168 -14.26 1.75 8.72
C ILE A 168 -14.68 3.20 8.46
N GLY A 169 -14.26 4.09 9.35
CA GLY A 169 -14.19 5.50 9.04
C GLY A 169 -13.00 5.79 8.11
N ARG A 170 -12.74 7.07 7.79
CA ARG A 170 -11.66 7.45 6.86
C ARG A 170 -10.26 7.14 7.39
N ALA A 171 -10.06 7.10 8.69
CA ALA A 171 -8.75 7.18 9.33
C ALA A 171 -8.02 5.85 9.54
N HIS A 172 -8.32 4.81 8.79
CA HIS A 172 -7.70 3.48 9.01
C HIS A 172 -7.14 2.90 7.73
N VAL A 173 -5.95 2.37 7.85
CA VAL A 173 -5.27 1.62 6.79
C VAL A 173 -4.71 0.34 7.36
#